data_aa9eec91fb3dc3b9d4c582b2527d5d67
#
_entry.id   aa9eec91fb3dc3b9d4c582b2527d5d67
#
_cell.length_a   1.000
_cell.length_b   1.000
_cell.length_c   1.000
_cell.angle_alpha   90.00
_cell.angle_beta   90.00
_cell.angle_gamma   90.00
#
_symmetry.space_group_name_H-M   'P 1'
#
loop_
_entity.id
_entity.type
_entity.pdbx_description
1 polymer ?
#
loop_
_entity_poly.entity_id
_entity_poly.type
_entity_poly.pdbx_seq_one_letter_code
_entity_poly.pdbx_strand_id
1 'polypeptide(L)'
;MTFFALVRHGETDWNVHGRLQGSSDIPLNDTGRAQAREAAHLLRTRSWDSIVASPLSRAYETAEIIGAELGLPVSDTDPALVERHYGAAEGLTEWEAYDNWPWGDYPGLEPRPTVARRGVTAVSRLAESHPDTAIVVVTHGGVIRAILDVMHHRRAPRILNAAVSTISFDGARWHVHSINEVYEG
;
A
#
# COMPACT_ATOMS: atom_id res chain seq x y z
N MET A 1 5.82 -15.07 -15.57
CA MET A 1 6.03 -13.68 -15.06
C MET A 1 4.87 -13.33 -14.17
N THR A 2 5.11 -13.08 -12.88
CA THR A 2 4.06 -12.66 -11.95
C THR A 2 3.93 -11.13 -11.95
N PHE A 3 2.71 -10.63 -12.06
CA PHE A 3 2.41 -9.21 -12.17
C PHE A 3 1.66 -8.71 -10.93
N PHE A 4 2.00 -7.52 -10.44
CA PHE A 4 1.38 -6.95 -9.25
C PHE A 4 0.86 -5.54 -9.51
N ALA A 5 -0.32 -5.25 -8.98
CA ALA A 5 -0.78 -3.90 -8.72
C ALA A 5 -0.66 -3.62 -7.21
N LEU A 6 0.22 -2.72 -6.83
CA LEU A 6 0.32 -2.22 -5.47
C LEU A 6 -0.62 -1.02 -5.32
N VAL A 7 -1.64 -1.14 -4.49
CA VAL A 7 -2.67 -0.13 -4.30
C VAL A 7 -2.59 0.42 -2.88
N ARG A 8 -2.45 1.73 -2.73
CA ARG A 8 -2.59 2.36 -1.43
C ARG A 8 -4.07 2.42 -1.06
N HIS A 9 -4.41 2.21 0.22
CA HIS A 9 -5.77 2.40 0.72
C HIS A 9 -6.33 3.79 0.37
N GLY A 10 -7.66 3.90 0.29
CA GLY A 10 -8.37 5.16 0.11
C GLY A 10 -8.18 6.13 1.28
N GLU A 11 -8.70 7.33 1.15
CA GLU A 11 -8.58 8.39 2.16
C GLU A 11 -9.25 8.01 3.49
N THR A 12 -8.64 8.45 4.59
CA THR A 12 -9.18 8.41 5.95
C THR A 12 -9.22 9.83 6.53
N ASP A 13 -9.97 10.06 7.60
CA ASP A 13 -10.00 11.36 8.26
C ASP A 13 -8.61 11.79 8.78
N TRP A 14 -7.77 10.83 9.17
CA TRP A 14 -6.40 11.15 9.56
C TRP A 14 -5.53 11.59 8.38
N ASN A 15 -5.81 11.12 7.15
CA ASN A 15 -5.15 11.66 5.96
C ASN A 15 -5.53 13.12 5.72
N VAL A 16 -6.83 13.46 5.86
CA VAL A 16 -7.33 14.83 5.71
C VAL A 16 -6.64 15.77 6.69
N HIS A 17 -6.45 15.35 7.93
CA HIS A 17 -5.83 16.15 8.99
C HIS A 17 -4.30 16.02 9.06
N GLY A 18 -3.67 15.34 8.11
CA GLY A 18 -2.21 15.17 8.07
C GLY A 18 -1.63 14.41 9.25
N ARG A 19 -2.41 13.50 9.89
CA ARG A 19 -1.97 12.71 11.05
C ARG A 19 -1.28 11.43 10.61
N LEU A 20 -0.20 11.09 11.30
CA LEU A 20 0.53 9.83 11.13
C LEU A 20 -0.33 8.67 11.64
N GLN A 21 -0.67 7.72 10.77
CA GLN A 21 -1.57 6.63 11.11
C GLN A 21 -0.83 5.40 11.65
N GLY A 22 0.22 4.98 10.93
CA GLY A 22 0.99 3.80 11.29
C GLY A 22 0.11 2.56 11.42
N SER A 23 0.23 1.85 12.54
CA SER A 23 -0.56 0.68 12.88
C SER A 23 -1.92 1.00 13.52
N SER A 24 -2.21 2.26 13.84
CA SER A 24 -3.53 2.68 14.31
C SER A 24 -4.58 2.36 13.27
N ASP A 25 -5.67 1.74 13.69
CA ASP A 25 -6.70 1.22 12.78
C ASP A 25 -7.81 2.26 12.56
N ILE A 26 -7.56 3.19 11.65
CA ILE A 26 -8.47 4.26 11.26
C ILE A 26 -9.22 3.83 10.00
N PRO A 27 -10.58 3.90 9.99
CA PRO A 27 -11.40 3.47 8.84
C PRO A 27 -11.31 4.44 7.66
N LEU A 28 -11.74 3.99 6.48
CA LEU A 28 -11.98 4.85 5.33
C LEU A 28 -13.05 5.88 5.65
N ASN A 29 -12.92 7.08 5.04
CA ASN A 29 -14.04 8.01 4.92
C ASN A 29 -14.76 7.80 3.57
N ASP A 30 -15.82 8.58 3.31
CA ASP A 30 -16.62 8.41 2.08
C ASP A 30 -15.83 8.75 0.81
N THR A 31 -14.91 9.71 0.88
CA THR A 31 -13.97 10.01 -0.20
C THR A 31 -13.08 8.81 -0.48
N GLY A 32 -12.54 8.17 0.56
CA GLY A 32 -11.70 6.97 0.40
C GLY A 32 -12.45 5.80 -0.24
N ARG A 33 -13.73 5.62 0.06
CA ARG A 33 -14.59 4.61 -0.59
C ARG A 33 -14.81 4.92 -2.07
N ALA A 34 -15.03 6.20 -2.43
CA ALA A 34 -15.13 6.63 -3.82
C ALA A 34 -13.80 6.39 -4.57
N GLN A 35 -12.67 6.78 -3.98
CA GLN A 35 -11.34 6.55 -4.54
C GLN A 35 -11.04 5.05 -4.77
N ALA A 36 -11.52 4.17 -3.88
CA ALA A 36 -11.35 2.73 -4.06
C ALA A 36 -12.10 2.20 -5.30
N ARG A 37 -13.31 2.73 -5.59
CA ARG A 37 -14.04 2.42 -6.84
C ARG A 37 -13.32 2.94 -8.07
N GLU A 38 -12.76 4.15 -8.00
CA GLU A 38 -11.97 4.74 -9.08
C GLU A 38 -10.71 3.91 -9.37
N ALA A 39 -10.00 3.45 -8.34
CA ALA A 39 -8.87 2.55 -8.52
C ALA A 39 -9.26 1.25 -9.24
N ALA A 40 -10.46 0.71 -8.95
CA ALA A 40 -10.95 -0.47 -9.66
C ALA A 40 -11.13 -0.23 -11.16
N HIS A 41 -11.49 0.99 -11.61
CA HIS A 41 -11.57 1.30 -13.04
C HIS A 41 -10.21 1.17 -13.75
N LEU A 42 -9.12 1.62 -13.11
CA LEU A 42 -7.75 1.41 -13.63
C LEU A 42 -7.42 -0.08 -13.74
N LEU A 43 -7.81 -0.84 -12.71
CA LEU A 43 -7.49 -2.27 -12.63
C LEU A 43 -8.29 -3.11 -13.64
N ARG A 44 -9.42 -2.65 -14.16
CA ARG A 44 -10.22 -3.36 -15.19
C ARG A 44 -9.51 -3.51 -16.54
N THR A 45 -8.41 -2.81 -16.77
CA THR A 45 -7.61 -2.93 -17.99
C THR A 45 -6.88 -4.27 -18.11
N ARG A 46 -6.87 -5.06 -17.05
CA ARG A 46 -6.23 -6.39 -16.97
C ARG A 46 -7.12 -7.36 -16.16
N SER A 47 -7.00 -8.65 -16.46
CA SER A 47 -7.54 -9.71 -15.58
C SER A 47 -6.60 -9.93 -14.39
N TRP A 48 -7.20 -10.09 -13.21
CA TRP A 48 -6.50 -10.36 -11.95
C TRP A 48 -6.92 -11.72 -11.41
N ASP A 49 -5.99 -12.46 -10.82
CA ASP A 49 -6.22 -13.80 -10.28
C ASP A 49 -6.56 -13.79 -8.79
N SER A 50 -6.04 -12.80 -8.04
CA SER A 50 -6.27 -12.71 -6.60
C SER A 50 -6.10 -11.28 -6.07
N ILE A 51 -6.67 -11.03 -4.89
CA ILE A 51 -6.48 -9.80 -4.11
C ILE A 51 -5.95 -10.18 -2.74
N VAL A 52 -4.81 -9.62 -2.35
CA VAL A 52 -4.22 -9.75 -1.01
C VAL A 52 -4.19 -8.38 -0.35
N ALA A 53 -4.53 -8.29 0.93
CA ALA A 53 -4.61 -7.01 1.62
C ALA A 53 -3.85 -6.99 2.95
N SER A 54 -3.45 -5.78 3.36
CA SER A 54 -3.12 -5.52 4.76
C SER A 54 -4.35 -5.77 5.63
N PRO A 55 -4.22 -6.33 6.84
CA PRO A 55 -5.34 -6.57 7.74
C PRO A 55 -5.94 -5.29 8.35
N LEU A 56 -5.29 -4.12 8.22
CA LEU A 56 -5.85 -2.86 8.73
C LEU A 56 -7.11 -2.47 7.96
N SER A 57 -8.15 -2.04 8.68
CA SER A 57 -9.51 -1.83 8.17
C SER A 57 -9.55 -0.97 6.90
N ARG A 58 -8.81 0.13 6.84
CA ARG A 58 -8.75 1.01 5.67
C ARG A 58 -8.24 0.33 4.40
N ALA A 59 -7.25 -0.56 4.53
CA ALA A 59 -6.70 -1.30 3.39
C ALA A 59 -7.60 -2.49 3.03
N TYR A 60 -8.13 -3.18 4.01
CA TYR A 60 -9.02 -4.31 3.81
C TYR A 60 -10.33 -3.86 3.15
N GLU A 61 -10.99 -2.79 3.65
CA GLU A 61 -12.20 -2.22 3.05
C GLU A 61 -11.93 -1.72 1.61
N THR A 62 -10.76 -1.09 1.36
CA THR A 62 -10.37 -0.72 0.00
C THR A 62 -10.30 -1.95 -0.91
N ALA A 63 -9.72 -3.05 -0.43
CA ALA A 63 -9.62 -4.30 -1.17
C ALA A 63 -10.98 -4.93 -1.43
N GLU A 64 -11.90 -4.91 -0.47
CA GLU A 64 -13.27 -5.40 -0.64
C GLU A 64 -14.02 -4.60 -1.71
N ILE A 65 -13.92 -3.28 -1.70
CA ILE A 65 -14.56 -2.40 -2.70
C ILE A 65 -13.99 -2.71 -4.10
N ILE A 66 -12.66 -2.79 -4.24
CA ILE A 66 -12.01 -3.16 -5.50
C ILE A 66 -12.47 -4.55 -5.94
N GLY A 67 -12.52 -5.50 -5.02
CA GLY A 67 -12.95 -6.87 -5.29
C GLY A 67 -14.39 -6.96 -5.78
N ALA A 68 -15.30 -6.21 -5.17
CA ALA A 68 -16.70 -6.12 -5.61
C ALA A 68 -16.81 -5.58 -7.04
N GLU A 69 -16.02 -4.57 -7.40
CA GLU A 69 -16.00 -3.98 -8.73
C GLU A 69 -15.34 -4.89 -9.81
N LEU A 70 -14.41 -5.73 -9.41
CA LEU A 70 -13.72 -6.68 -10.31
C LEU A 70 -14.39 -8.06 -10.35
N GLY A 71 -15.36 -8.34 -9.49
CA GLY A 71 -15.96 -9.67 -9.33
C GLY A 71 -14.98 -10.68 -8.72
N LEU A 72 -14.04 -10.24 -7.90
CA LEU A 72 -12.97 -11.04 -7.32
C LEU A 72 -12.92 -10.80 -5.79
N PRO A 73 -13.19 -11.81 -4.95
CA PRO A 73 -13.13 -11.63 -3.51
C PRO A 73 -11.69 -11.42 -3.02
N VAL A 74 -11.54 -10.78 -1.86
CA VAL A 74 -10.25 -10.73 -1.16
C VAL A 74 -9.85 -12.15 -0.78
N SER A 75 -8.69 -12.60 -1.28
CA SER A 75 -8.24 -13.97 -1.15
C SER A 75 -7.56 -14.25 0.18
N ASP A 76 -6.79 -13.27 0.68
CA ASP A 76 -6.02 -13.41 1.91
C ASP A 76 -5.60 -12.04 2.49
N THR A 77 -5.15 -12.05 3.74
CA THR A 77 -4.51 -10.91 4.40
C THR A 77 -3.09 -11.27 4.83
N ASP A 78 -2.17 -10.29 4.71
CA ASP A 78 -0.78 -10.48 5.11
C ASP A 78 -0.37 -9.42 6.14
N PRO A 79 -0.04 -9.80 7.39
CA PRO A 79 0.47 -8.88 8.42
C PRO A 79 1.74 -8.14 8.02
N ALA A 80 2.54 -8.69 7.11
CA ALA A 80 3.74 -8.01 6.59
C ALA A 80 3.42 -6.78 5.74
N LEU A 81 2.16 -6.61 5.32
CA LEU A 81 1.68 -5.46 4.55
C LEU A 81 1.13 -4.32 5.41
N VAL A 82 1.16 -4.41 6.75
CA VAL A 82 0.75 -3.33 7.66
C VAL A 82 1.64 -2.11 7.48
N GLU A 83 1.08 -0.90 7.65
CA GLU A 83 1.83 0.35 7.52
C GLU A 83 3.04 0.40 8.48
N ARG A 84 4.00 1.25 8.16
CA ARG A 84 5.12 1.56 9.03
C ARG A 84 4.62 2.00 10.41
N HIS A 85 5.14 1.39 11.46
CA HIS A 85 4.89 1.85 12.83
C HIS A 85 5.53 3.22 13.05
N TYR A 86 4.72 4.20 13.47
CA TYR A 86 5.22 5.52 13.86
C TYR A 86 5.37 5.67 15.37
N GLY A 87 5.09 4.62 16.15
CA GLY A 87 5.27 4.60 17.61
C GLY A 87 4.53 5.74 18.30
N ALA A 88 5.23 6.50 19.14
CA ALA A 88 4.65 7.62 19.90
C ALA A 88 4.15 8.78 19.02
N ALA A 89 4.51 8.83 17.74
CA ALA A 89 4.04 9.87 16.82
C ALA A 89 2.70 9.52 16.15
N GLU A 90 2.12 8.32 16.35
CA GLU A 90 0.82 7.97 15.79
C GLU A 90 -0.27 8.91 16.33
N GLY A 91 -1.11 9.43 15.44
CA GLY A 91 -2.15 10.42 15.75
C GLY A 91 -1.68 11.86 15.77
N LEU A 92 -0.38 12.13 15.81
CA LEU A 92 0.18 13.47 15.67
C LEU A 92 0.29 13.86 14.19
N THR A 93 0.21 15.16 13.92
CA THR A 93 0.63 15.72 12.63
C THR A 93 2.16 15.68 12.52
N GLU A 94 2.68 15.80 11.30
CA GLU A 94 4.14 15.87 11.09
C GLU A 94 4.78 17.05 11.86
N TRP A 95 4.06 18.17 12.02
CA TRP A 95 4.52 19.31 12.79
C TRP A 95 4.56 19.03 14.28
N GLU A 96 3.48 18.47 14.85
CA GLU A 96 3.43 18.07 16.27
C GLU A 96 4.51 17.03 16.59
N ALA A 97 4.74 16.08 15.66
CA ALA A 97 5.80 15.10 15.82
C ALA A 97 7.19 15.74 15.74
N TYR A 98 7.41 16.71 14.82
CA TYR A 98 8.66 17.46 14.72
C TYR A 98 8.94 18.28 15.97
N ASP A 99 7.93 18.94 16.54
CA ASP A 99 8.09 19.73 17.78
C ASP A 99 8.51 18.85 18.96
N ASN A 100 8.02 17.62 19.04
CA ASN A 100 8.39 16.68 20.10
C ASN A 100 9.73 15.98 19.82
N TRP A 101 10.00 15.65 18.56
CA TRP A 101 11.19 14.91 18.13
C TRP A 101 11.79 15.51 16.84
N PRO A 102 12.55 16.62 16.95
CA PRO A 102 13.08 17.35 15.76
C PRO A 102 13.99 16.50 14.87
N TRP A 103 14.59 15.46 15.42
CA TRP A 103 15.48 14.54 14.69
C TRP A 103 14.77 13.34 14.08
N GLY A 104 13.44 13.23 14.26
CA GLY A 104 12.65 12.14 13.74
C GLY A 104 12.86 10.79 14.45
N ASP A 105 13.35 10.84 15.68
CA ASP A 105 13.67 9.68 16.54
C ASP A 105 12.48 9.32 17.45
N TYR A 106 11.30 9.15 16.86
CA TYR A 106 10.08 8.83 17.60
C TYR A 106 10.23 7.54 18.39
N PRO A 107 9.88 7.50 19.71
CA PRO A 107 9.88 6.26 20.46
C PRO A 107 8.99 5.21 19.81
N GLY A 108 9.55 4.02 19.53
CA GLY A 108 8.84 2.93 18.87
C GLY A 108 8.69 3.07 17.34
N LEU A 109 9.38 4.03 16.72
CA LEU A 109 9.39 4.17 15.26
C LEU A 109 10.02 2.95 14.59
N GLU A 110 9.30 2.33 13.66
CA GLU A 110 9.84 1.23 12.85
C GLU A 110 10.89 1.77 11.85
N PRO A 111 12.11 1.20 11.83
CA PRO A 111 13.12 1.59 10.87
C PRO A 111 12.69 1.35 9.41
N ARG A 112 12.94 2.30 8.51
CA ARG A 112 12.62 2.16 7.08
C ARG A 112 13.18 0.86 6.44
N PRO A 113 14.42 0.43 6.74
CA PRO A 113 14.93 -0.85 6.22
C PRO A 113 14.11 -2.06 6.67
N THR A 114 13.49 -2.02 7.86
CA THR A 114 12.61 -3.09 8.35
C THR A 114 11.32 -3.15 7.53
N VAL A 115 10.71 -1.99 7.26
CA VAL A 115 9.52 -1.90 6.38
C VAL A 115 9.85 -2.43 4.98
N ALA A 116 10.97 -1.99 4.41
CA ALA A 116 11.42 -2.44 3.08
C ALA A 116 11.59 -3.97 3.03
N ARG A 117 12.31 -4.53 4.01
CA ARG A 117 12.54 -5.98 4.08
C ARG A 117 11.24 -6.76 4.15
N ARG A 118 10.31 -6.43 5.09
CA ARG A 118 9.06 -7.17 5.21
C ARG A 118 8.15 -7.02 4.00
N GLY A 119 8.06 -5.81 3.41
CA GLY A 119 7.28 -5.55 2.22
C GLY A 119 7.80 -6.30 0.99
N VAL A 120 9.11 -6.24 0.73
CA VAL A 120 9.74 -6.99 -0.37
C VAL A 120 9.59 -8.50 -0.16
N THR A 121 9.79 -9.00 1.07
CA THR A 121 9.60 -10.42 1.39
C THR A 121 8.17 -10.88 1.12
N ALA A 122 7.16 -10.05 1.45
CA ALA A 122 5.75 -10.38 1.21
C ALA A 122 5.47 -10.55 -0.30
N VAL A 123 5.86 -9.57 -1.14
CA VAL A 123 5.62 -9.67 -2.59
C VAL A 123 6.47 -10.77 -3.25
N SER A 124 7.69 -11.01 -2.76
CA SER A 124 8.54 -12.11 -3.27
C SER A 124 7.92 -13.48 -2.96
N ARG A 125 7.41 -13.68 -1.74
CA ARG A 125 6.71 -14.90 -1.38
C ARG A 125 5.46 -15.12 -2.23
N LEU A 126 4.69 -14.08 -2.52
CA LEU A 126 3.54 -14.16 -3.42
C LEU A 126 3.97 -14.54 -4.84
N ALA A 127 5.06 -13.96 -5.36
CA ALA A 127 5.58 -14.31 -6.69
C ALA A 127 6.05 -15.76 -6.78
N GLU A 128 6.69 -16.28 -5.73
CA GLU A 128 7.19 -17.66 -5.67
C GLU A 128 6.05 -18.68 -5.53
N SER A 129 5.04 -18.37 -4.70
CA SER A 129 3.90 -19.28 -4.46
C SER A 129 2.84 -19.24 -5.56
N HIS A 130 2.77 -18.16 -6.36
CA HIS A 130 1.80 -17.97 -7.42
C HIS A 130 2.51 -17.53 -8.72
N PRO A 131 3.32 -18.40 -9.32
CA PRO A 131 4.03 -18.06 -10.57
C PRO A 131 3.03 -17.80 -11.71
N ASP A 132 3.38 -16.87 -12.58
CA ASP A 132 2.62 -16.52 -13.80
C ASP A 132 1.18 -16.03 -13.54
N THR A 133 0.93 -15.41 -12.38
CA THR A 133 -0.35 -14.81 -12.01
C THR A 133 -0.30 -13.29 -11.97
N ALA A 134 -1.47 -12.66 -11.90
CA ALA A 134 -1.65 -11.23 -11.67
C ALA A 134 -2.35 -11.00 -10.32
N ILE A 135 -1.69 -10.28 -9.41
CA ILE A 135 -2.13 -10.11 -8.01
C ILE A 135 -2.32 -8.63 -7.69
N VAL A 136 -3.47 -8.26 -7.15
CA VAL A 136 -3.68 -6.95 -6.54
C VAL A 136 -3.27 -7.02 -5.08
N VAL A 137 -2.38 -6.11 -4.65
CA VAL A 137 -1.92 -6.01 -3.26
C VAL A 137 -2.36 -4.65 -2.70
N VAL A 138 -3.31 -4.65 -1.78
CA VAL A 138 -3.80 -3.43 -1.16
C VAL A 138 -3.11 -3.21 0.18
N THR A 139 -2.38 -2.10 0.28
CA THR A 139 -1.52 -1.81 1.43
C THR A 139 -1.43 -0.29 1.68
N HIS A 140 -0.31 0.22 2.14
CA HIS A 140 -0.12 1.58 2.65
C HIS A 140 1.02 2.30 1.93
N GLY A 141 0.99 3.63 1.99
CA GLY A 141 1.95 4.48 1.29
C GLY A 141 3.40 4.23 1.69
N GLY A 142 3.66 4.02 2.98
CA GLY A 142 5.01 3.75 3.49
C GLY A 142 5.56 2.41 3.01
N VAL A 143 4.73 1.38 2.96
CA VAL A 143 5.10 0.03 2.49
C VAL A 143 5.36 0.03 0.98
N ILE A 144 4.43 0.59 0.18
CA ILE A 144 4.59 0.66 -1.28
C ILE A 144 5.86 1.41 -1.63
N ARG A 145 6.07 2.58 -1.01
CA ARG A 145 7.28 3.37 -1.23
C ARG A 145 8.55 2.60 -0.89
N ALA A 146 8.56 1.88 0.23
CA ALA A 146 9.71 1.08 0.64
C ALA A 146 10.01 -0.06 -0.33
N ILE A 147 8.99 -0.73 -0.87
CA ILE A 147 9.13 -1.76 -1.90
C ILE A 147 9.72 -1.15 -3.18
N LEU A 148 9.15 -0.04 -3.66
CA LEU A 148 9.59 0.63 -4.89
C LEU A 148 11.01 1.19 -4.77
N ASP A 149 11.39 1.75 -3.61
CA ASP A 149 12.76 2.25 -3.36
C ASP A 149 13.82 1.15 -3.55
N VAL A 150 13.51 -0.08 -3.13
CA VAL A 150 14.39 -1.24 -3.32
C VAL A 150 14.43 -1.68 -4.77
N MET A 151 13.28 -1.77 -5.44
CA MET A 151 13.18 -2.32 -6.80
C MET A 151 13.68 -1.34 -7.87
N HIS A 152 13.45 -0.05 -7.68
CA HIS A 152 13.80 0.97 -8.69
C HIS A 152 15.17 1.60 -8.45
N HIS A 153 15.84 1.31 -7.33
CA HIS A 153 17.11 1.92 -6.90
C HIS A 153 17.07 3.47 -6.88
N ARG A 154 15.88 4.06 -6.77
CA ARG A 154 15.63 5.50 -6.65
C ARG A 154 14.55 5.73 -5.62
N ARG A 155 14.54 6.91 -5.01
CA ARG A 155 13.48 7.30 -4.08
C ARG A 155 12.16 7.44 -4.81
N ALA A 156 11.18 6.62 -4.47
CA ALA A 156 9.83 6.75 -4.97
C ALA A 156 9.14 8.01 -4.40
N PRO A 157 8.24 8.64 -5.15
CA PRO A 157 7.46 9.79 -4.66
C PRO A 157 6.55 9.38 -3.50
N ARG A 158 5.88 10.37 -2.90
CA ARG A 158 4.78 10.09 -1.97
C ARG A 158 3.67 9.38 -2.74
N ILE A 159 3.22 8.24 -2.24
CA ILE A 159 2.13 7.48 -2.85
C ILE A 159 0.80 8.15 -2.47
N LEU A 160 -0.04 8.44 -3.46
CA LEU A 160 -1.36 9.06 -3.26
C LEU A 160 -2.38 8.02 -2.77
N ASN A 161 -3.47 8.47 -2.12
CA ASN A 161 -4.55 7.58 -1.72
C ASN A 161 -5.19 6.91 -2.95
N ALA A 162 -5.46 5.62 -2.85
CA ALA A 162 -5.97 4.75 -3.91
C ALA A 162 -5.15 4.73 -5.20
N ALA A 163 -3.95 5.32 -5.23
CA ALA A 163 -3.08 5.23 -6.39
C ALA A 163 -2.58 3.80 -6.59
N VAL A 164 -2.44 3.44 -7.86
CA VAL A 164 -1.98 2.14 -8.33
C VAL A 164 -0.53 2.28 -8.83
N SER A 165 0.33 1.39 -8.37
CA SER A 165 1.69 1.24 -8.90
C SER A 165 1.87 -0.18 -9.38
N THR A 166 2.45 -0.38 -10.56
CA THR A 166 2.54 -1.71 -11.17
C THR A 166 3.98 -2.19 -11.25
N ILE A 167 4.19 -3.44 -10.84
CA ILE A 167 5.48 -4.13 -10.87
C ILE A 167 5.32 -5.54 -11.41
N SER A 168 6.39 -6.16 -11.87
CA SER A 168 6.41 -7.60 -12.20
C SER A 168 7.71 -8.27 -11.82
N PHE A 169 7.63 -9.59 -11.64
CA PHE A 169 8.77 -10.46 -11.40
C PHE A 169 8.89 -11.50 -12.51
N ASP A 170 10.03 -11.56 -13.18
CA ASP A 170 10.26 -12.47 -14.31
C ASP A 170 10.90 -13.82 -13.92
N GLY A 171 11.05 -14.05 -12.62
CA GLY A 171 11.76 -15.21 -12.06
C GLY A 171 13.22 -14.91 -11.66
N ALA A 172 13.78 -13.77 -12.08
CA ALA A 172 15.13 -13.33 -11.76
C ALA A 172 15.20 -11.89 -11.27
N ARG A 173 14.36 -11.00 -11.84
CA ARG A 173 14.41 -9.56 -11.58
C ARG A 173 13.01 -8.98 -11.40
N TRP A 174 12.97 -7.91 -10.63
CA TRP A 174 11.81 -7.04 -10.50
C TRP A 174 11.85 -5.91 -11.53
N HIS A 175 10.69 -5.61 -12.10
CA HIS A 175 10.49 -4.52 -13.05
C HIS A 175 9.40 -3.59 -12.51
N VAL A 176 9.67 -2.29 -12.46
CA VAL A 176 8.68 -1.26 -12.12
C VAL A 176 8.16 -0.66 -13.40
N HIS A 177 6.85 -0.74 -13.64
CA HIS A 177 6.21 -0.28 -14.86
C HIS A 177 5.58 1.10 -14.71
N SER A 178 4.88 1.33 -13.58
CA SER A 178 4.23 2.60 -13.28
C SER A 178 4.23 2.90 -11.79
N ILE A 179 4.14 4.17 -11.43
CA ILE A 179 4.05 4.63 -10.04
C ILE A 179 2.98 5.71 -9.96
N ASN A 180 2.08 5.59 -8.97
CA ASN A 180 1.10 6.62 -8.64
C ASN A 180 0.04 6.89 -9.73
N GLU A 181 -0.38 5.89 -10.47
CA GLU A 181 -1.51 6.04 -11.38
C GLU A 181 -2.80 6.27 -10.58
N VAL A 182 -3.52 7.32 -10.93
CA VAL A 182 -4.85 7.64 -10.40
C VAL A 182 -5.84 7.74 -11.55
N TYR A 183 -7.12 7.43 -11.29
CA TYR A 183 -8.16 7.56 -12.29
C TYR A 183 -8.43 9.05 -12.54
N GLU A 184 -8.28 9.47 -13.79
CA GLU A 184 -8.66 10.80 -14.27
C GLU A 184 -9.98 10.62 -15.04
N GLY A 185 -11.12 10.84 -14.33
CA GLY A 185 -12.47 10.68 -14.85
C GLY A 185 -12.84 11.61 -15.99
#